data_1151530469d0578a74b84a5796909091
#
_entry.id   1151530469d0578a74b84a5796909091
#
_cell.length_a   1.000
_cell.length_b   1.000
_cell.length_c   1.000
_cell.angle_alpha   90.00
_cell.angle_beta   90.00
_cell.angle_gamma   90.00
#
_symmetry.space_group_name_H-M   'P 1'
#
loop_
_entity.id
_entity.type
_entity.pdbx_description
1 polymer ?
#
loop_
_entity_poly.entity_id
_entity_poly.type
_entity_poly.pdbx_seq_one_letter_code
_entity_poly.pdbx_strand_id
1 'polypeptide(L)'
;MEEEKLKMKTVKLTAAQALVKWMIAQKIEQFDGSFEMAFKGVWGIFGHGNVAGIGEALEKHKSELPTYRGHNEQGMAHAALAYTKEMRRRRFMAVTSSIGPGATNLVTAAALAHVNRLPILLLPGDIFADRRPDPVLQQVEDFEDGTVSANDCFRPVSRYFDRITRPEQLLNALPKAMSILTDPAMAGPVTLAFCQDVQAEAYNYPESFFEIVHWNVRRIQPDRREIERLANSLKKSKKPVVIAGGGVKYSDAQNELKKFLDLTKIPLVATQAGKSVLVEKDEQNLGSIGVTGSSSANAIISGADLVISVGSRLQDFTTGSNGLIKAPVYSINVQAHDLTKHKSIPVLGDAKETLQLLRALSINYKVSADYIAHYSRAKSNWTKDVDKVTSTSLMNSLPADSQVIGAVNRSVPE
;
A
#
# COMPACT_ATOMS: atom_id res chain seq x y z
N MET A 1 -55.26 4.11 -1.56
CA MET A 1 -53.92 4.31 -2.09
C MET A 1 -53.12 3.13 -1.63
N GLU A 2 -53.02 2.14 -2.49
CA GLU A 2 -52.26 0.92 -2.25
C GLU A 2 -50.76 1.29 -2.25
N GLU A 3 -50.08 1.08 -1.14
CA GLU A 3 -48.64 1.01 -1.11
C GLU A 3 -48.18 -0.18 -1.97
N GLU A 4 -47.85 0.07 -3.22
CA GLU A 4 -47.01 -0.82 -4.00
C GLU A 4 -45.66 -0.92 -3.26
N LYS A 5 -45.55 -1.87 -2.34
CA LYS A 5 -44.27 -2.34 -1.87
C LYS A 5 -43.50 -2.76 -3.11
N LEU A 6 -42.53 -1.91 -3.53
CA LEU A 6 -41.55 -2.27 -4.55
C LEU A 6 -40.94 -3.60 -4.10
N LYS A 7 -41.41 -4.71 -4.66
CA LYS A 7 -40.78 -6.02 -4.44
C LYS A 7 -39.35 -5.90 -4.96
N MET A 8 -38.38 -5.74 -4.06
CA MET A 8 -36.96 -5.78 -4.44
C MET A 8 -36.75 -7.06 -5.26
N LYS A 9 -36.26 -6.91 -6.48
CA LYS A 9 -35.87 -8.03 -7.31
C LYS A 9 -34.69 -8.73 -6.66
N THR A 10 -34.75 -10.03 -6.54
CA THR A 10 -33.69 -10.85 -5.93
C THR A 10 -33.24 -11.94 -6.88
N VAL A 11 -31.96 -12.33 -6.77
CA VAL A 11 -31.37 -13.46 -7.47
C VAL A 11 -30.87 -14.47 -6.45
N LYS A 12 -31.20 -15.75 -6.66
CA LYS A 12 -30.75 -16.84 -5.79
C LYS A 12 -29.36 -17.31 -6.25
N LEU A 13 -28.37 -17.11 -5.40
CA LEU A 13 -26.97 -17.49 -5.65
C LEU A 13 -26.38 -18.15 -4.39
N THR A 14 -25.38 -19.02 -4.56
CA THR A 14 -24.55 -19.42 -3.42
C THR A 14 -23.71 -18.23 -2.94
N ALA A 15 -23.29 -18.24 -1.69
CA ALA A 15 -22.47 -17.16 -1.16
C ALA A 15 -21.15 -16.96 -1.96
N ALA A 16 -20.54 -18.04 -2.41
CA ALA A 16 -19.35 -17.96 -3.28
C ALA A 16 -19.65 -17.34 -4.65
N GLN A 17 -20.78 -17.69 -5.28
CA GLN A 17 -21.22 -17.08 -6.54
C GLN A 17 -21.50 -15.59 -6.36
N ALA A 18 -22.15 -15.22 -5.26
CA ALA A 18 -22.42 -13.83 -4.92
C ALA A 18 -21.11 -13.03 -4.72
N LEU A 19 -20.15 -13.58 -4.00
CA LEU A 19 -18.82 -12.96 -3.80
C LEU A 19 -18.13 -12.68 -5.15
N VAL A 20 -18.04 -13.68 -6.03
CA VAL A 20 -17.35 -13.54 -7.32
C VAL A 20 -18.06 -12.52 -8.22
N LYS A 21 -19.39 -12.63 -8.34
CA LYS A 21 -20.18 -11.68 -9.12
C LYS A 21 -20.05 -10.25 -8.60
N TRP A 22 -20.04 -10.09 -7.27
CA TRP A 22 -19.86 -8.78 -6.65
C TRP A 22 -18.46 -8.20 -6.93
N MET A 23 -17.38 -9.00 -6.84
CA MET A 23 -16.01 -8.53 -7.15
C MET A 23 -15.88 -8.00 -8.59
N ILE A 24 -16.53 -8.65 -9.56
CA ILE A 24 -16.52 -8.25 -10.97
C ILE A 24 -17.18 -6.86 -11.16
N ALA A 25 -18.19 -6.54 -10.36
CA ALA A 25 -18.93 -5.28 -10.45
C ALA A 25 -18.17 -4.08 -9.84
N GLN A 26 -17.08 -4.29 -9.08
CA GLN A 26 -16.37 -3.19 -8.44
C GLN A 26 -15.40 -2.51 -9.41
N LYS A 27 -15.55 -1.22 -9.63
CA LYS A 27 -14.68 -0.38 -10.44
C LYS A 27 -13.97 0.64 -9.55
N ILE A 28 -12.71 0.92 -9.82
CA ILE A 28 -11.92 1.91 -9.06
C ILE A 28 -11.32 2.95 -10.00
N GLU A 29 -11.34 4.20 -9.56
CA GLU A 29 -10.78 5.35 -10.27
C GLU A 29 -9.28 5.19 -10.46
N GLN A 30 -8.80 5.41 -11.71
CA GLN A 30 -7.40 5.49 -12.05
C GLN A 30 -6.89 6.93 -11.98
N PHE A 31 -5.57 7.14 -12.15
CA PHE A 31 -4.97 8.48 -12.08
C PHE A 31 -5.35 9.39 -13.27
N ASP A 32 -5.77 8.83 -14.38
CA ASP A 32 -6.27 9.52 -15.56
C ASP A 32 -7.78 9.83 -15.50
N GLY A 33 -8.45 9.45 -14.39
CA GLY A 33 -9.89 9.61 -14.19
C GLY A 33 -10.76 8.50 -14.79
N SER A 34 -10.17 7.54 -15.49
CA SER A 34 -10.89 6.35 -15.95
C SER A 34 -11.24 5.41 -14.81
N PHE A 35 -12.21 4.51 -15.04
CA PHE A 35 -12.59 3.49 -14.06
C PHE A 35 -12.27 2.10 -14.61
N GLU A 36 -11.55 1.32 -13.84
CA GLU A 36 -11.23 -0.05 -14.18
C GLU A 36 -11.63 -1.04 -13.07
N MET A 37 -11.65 -2.34 -13.39
CA MET A 37 -11.93 -3.36 -12.38
C MET A 37 -10.96 -3.23 -11.21
N ALA A 38 -11.51 -3.14 -9.99
CA ALA A 38 -10.72 -3.06 -8.77
C ALA A 38 -9.97 -4.38 -8.52
N PHE A 39 -10.65 -5.52 -8.70
CA PHE A 39 -10.06 -6.85 -8.60
C PHE A 39 -9.62 -7.35 -9.98
N LYS A 40 -8.32 -7.45 -10.22
CA LYS A 40 -7.79 -7.89 -11.52
C LYS A 40 -7.72 -9.41 -11.66
N GLY A 41 -7.95 -10.13 -10.60
CA GLY A 41 -7.98 -11.59 -10.55
C GLY A 41 -7.90 -12.12 -9.13
N VAL A 42 -7.93 -13.43 -9.01
CA VAL A 42 -7.85 -14.15 -7.76
C VAL A 42 -6.69 -15.15 -7.81
N TRP A 43 -5.77 -15.04 -6.86
CA TRP A 43 -4.80 -16.10 -6.61
C TRP A 43 -5.41 -17.17 -5.73
N GLY A 44 -5.22 -18.43 -6.06
CA GLY A 44 -5.81 -19.52 -5.30
C GLY A 44 -4.95 -20.77 -5.21
N ILE A 45 -4.97 -21.37 -4.02
CA ILE A 45 -4.63 -22.78 -3.81
C ILE A 45 -5.90 -23.43 -3.28
N PHE A 46 -6.41 -24.40 -4.03
CA PHE A 46 -7.67 -25.04 -3.76
C PHE A 46 -7.49 -26.33 -2.96
N GLY A 47 -8.32 -26.49 -1.97
CA GLY A 47 -8.49 -27.68 -1.16
C GLY A 47 -9.95 -27.81 -0.74
N HIS A 48 -10.26 -28.72 0.20
CA HIS A 48 -11.64 -28.95 0.63
C HIS A 48 -12.33 -27.69 1.19
N GLY A 49 -11.57 -26.73 1.74
CA GLY A 49 -12.10 -25.52 2.37
C GLY A 49 -12.55 -24.43 1.40
N ASN A 50 -12.27 -24.54 0.09
CA ASN A 50 -12.62 -23.50 -0.88
C ASN A 50 -12.91 -24.00 -2.31
N VAL A 51 -12.65 -25.26 -2.65
CA VAL A 51 -12.78 -25.76 -4.03
C VAL A 51 -14.24 -25.84 -4.48
N ALA A 52 -15.13 -26.40 -3.66
CA ALA A 52 -16.55 -26.59 -3.97
C ALA A 52 -17.38 -25.30 -3.91
N GLY A 53 -16.84 -24.25 -3.29
CA GLY A 53 -17.48 -22.94 -3.18
C GLY A 53 -16.81 -21.92 -4.12
N ILE A 54 -15.78 -21.23 -3.61
CA ILE A 54 -15.06 -20.18 -4.35
C ILE A 54 -14.47 -20.71 -5.65
N GLY A 55 -13.88 -21.92 -5.65
CA GLY A 55 -13.26 -22.51 -6.85
C GLY A 55 -14.27 -22.72 -7.98
N GLU A 56 -15.45 -23.28 -7.69
CA GLU A 56 -16.52 -23.47 -8.67
C GLU A 56 -17.05 -22.14 -9.21
N ALA A 57 -17.25 -21.15 -8.32
CA ALA A 57 -17.72 -19.83 -8.71
C ALA A 57 -16.71 -19.10 -9.62
N LEU A 58 -15.42 -19.22 -9.34
CA LEU A 58 -14.35 -18.64 -10.17
C LEU A 58 -14.25 -19.31 -11.54
N GLU A 59 -14.42 -20.65 -11.63
CA GLU A 59 -14.42 -21.36 -12.91
C GLU A 59 -15.54 -20.88 -13.81
N LYS A 60 -16.72 -20.59 -13.27
CA LYS A 60 -17.87 -20.04 -14.03
C LYS A 60 -17.59 -18.65 -14.60
N HIS A 61 -16.76 -17.85 -13.94
CA HIS A 61 -16.47 -16.47 -14.28
C HIS A 61 -15.01 -16.24 -14.73
N LYS A 62 -14.30 -17.28 -15.15
CA LYS A 62 -12.87 -17.21 -15.49
C LYS A 62 -12.49 -16.24 -16.63
N SER A 63 -13.44 -15.93 -17.52
CA SER A 63 -13.26 -14.93 -18.58
C SER A 63 -13.32 -13.49 -18.07
N GLU A 64 -14.05 -13.25 -16.97
CA GLU A 64 -14.25 -11.92 -16.40
C GLU A 64 -13.29 -11.66 -15.23
N LEU A 65 -13.06 -12.67 -14.38
CA LEU A 65 -12.19 -12.62 -13.23
C LEU A 65 -11.18 -13.77 -13.26
N PRO A 66 -10.01 -13.59 -13.88
CA PRO A 66 -9.01 -14.64 -14.02
C PRO A 66 -8.54 -15.21 -12.69
N THR A 67 -8.33 -16.53 -12.66
CA THR A 67 -7.78 -17.25 -11.52
C THR A 67 -6.35 -17.68 -11.80
N TYR A 68 -5.45 -17.39 -10.87
CA TYR A 68 -4.04 -17.75 -10.93
C TYR A 68 -3.75 -18.79 -9.84
N ARG A 69 -3.05 -19.85 -10.20
CA ARG A 69 -2.66 -20.89 -9.24
C ARG A 69 -1.25 -20.67 -8.75
N GLY A 70 -1.08 -20.66 -7.44
CA GLY A 70 0.24 -20.64 -6.79
C GLY A 70 0.71 -22.02 -6.38
N HIS A 71 1.99 -22.13 -6.06
CA HIS A 71 2.58 -23.35 -5.46
C HIS A 71 2.71 -23.22 -3.93
N ASN A 72 2.52 -22.02 -3.41
CA ASN A 72 2.64 -21.68 -2.00
C ASN A 72 1.75 -20.47 -1.69
N GLU A 73 0.97 -20.55 -0.62
CA GLU A 73 -0.01 -19.50 -0.28
C GLU A 73 0.66 -18.17 0.03
N GLN A 74 1.75 -18.18 0.78
CA GLN A 74 2.52 -16.97 1.07
C GLN A 74 3.08 -16.35 -0.21
N GLY A 75 3.66 -17.18 -1.09
CA GLY A 75 4.24 -16.74 -2.37
C GLY A 75 3.21 -16.07 -3.28
N MET A 76 2.00 -16.68 -3.45
CA MET A 76 0.95 -16.09 -4.27
C MET A 76 0.39 -14.78 -3.67
N ALA A 77 0.28 -14.69 -2.35
CA ALA A 77 -0.13 -13.46 -1.70
C ALA A 77 0.92 -12.35 -1.86
N HIS A 78 2.21 -12.68 -1.81
CA HIS A 78 3.28 -11.72 -2.10
C HIS A 78 3.25 -11.26 -3.57
N ALA A 79 2.92 -12.14 -4.52
CA ALA A 79 2.71 -11.75 -5.94
C ALA A 79 1.53 -10.77 -6.08
N ALA A 80 0.42 -11.03 -5.40
CA ALA A 80 -0.72 -10.12 -5.34
C ALA A 80 -0.34 -8.74 -4.76
N LEU A 81 0.48 -8.72 -3.71
CA LEU A 81 0.97 -7.49 -3.10
C LEU A 81 1.93 -6.72 -4.01
N ALA A 82 2.81 -7.43 -4.74
CA ALA A 82 3.69 -6.81 -5.72
C ALA A 82 2.87 -6.12 -6.82
N TYR A 83 1.83 -6.80 -7.34
CA TYR A 83 0.90 -6.22 -8.30
C TYR A 83 0.22 -4.96 -7.75
N THR A 84 -0.34 -5.03 -6.54
CA THR A 84 -0.99 -3.88 -5.88
C THR A 84 -0.05 -2.68 -5.70
N LYS A 85 1.21 -2.95 -5.36
CA LYS A 85 2.24 -1.92 -5.20
C LYS A 85 2.59 -1.27 -6.54
N GLU A 86 2.73 -2.06 -7.61
CA GLU A 86 3.01 -1.56 -8.97
C GLU A 86 1.82 -0.72 -9.49
N MET A 87 0.60 -1.19 -9.27
CA MET A 87 -0.62 -0.46 -9.61
C MET A 87 -0.90 0.73 -8.67
N ARG A 88 0.04 1.09 -7.81
CA ARG A 88 -0.04 2.24 -6.89
C ARG A 88 -1.34 2.26 -6.07
N ARG A 89 -1.81 1.07 -5.63
CA ARG A 89 -3.05 0.84 -4.89
C ARG A 89 -4.34 1.14 -5.67
N ARG A 90 -4.25 1.36 -7.00
CA ARG A 90 -5.41 1.62 -7.85
C ARG A 90 -6.01 0.36 -8.46
N ARG A 91 -5.39 -0.79 -8.24
CA ARG A 91 -5.89 -2.12 -8.53
C ARG A 91 -5.28 -3.09 -7.53
N PHE A 92 -6.03 -4.12 -7.20
CA PHE A 92 -5.55 -5.15 -6.28
C PHE A 92 -6.08 -6.52 -6.71
N MET A 93 -5.73 -7.54 -5.96
CA MET A 93 -6.13 -8.91 -6.19
C MET A 93 -6.75 -9.49 -4.93
N ALA A 94 -7.60 -10.50 -5.10
CA ALA A 94 -8.01 -11.35 -4.01
C ALA A 94 -7.10 -12.59 -3.95
N VAL A 95 -7.03 -13.22 -2.79
CA VAL A 95 -6.26 -14.44 -2.55
C VAL A 95 -7.08 -15.41 -1.71
N THR A 96 -7.25 -16.63 -2.18
CA THR A 96 -7.97 -17.68 -1.45
C THR A 96 -7.09 -18.90 -1.18
N SER A 97 -7.27 -19.51 -0.04
CA SER A 97 -6.62 -20.75 0.37
C SER A 97 -7.62 -21.71 1.03
N SER A 98 -7.21 -22.96 1.19
CA SER A 98 -7.94 -23.91 2.03
C SER A 98 -7.85 -23.49 3.51
N ILE A 99 -8.40 -24.29 4.40
CA ILE A 99 -8.43 -24.05 5.85
C ILE A 99 -7.09 -24.40 6.52
N GLY A 100 -6.99 -24.10 7.81
CA GLY A 100 -5.91 -24.56 8.69
C GLY A 100 -4.53 -24.11 8.22
N PRO A 101 -3.59 -25.06 7.96
CA PRO A 101 -2.22 -24.72 7.56
C PRO A 101 -2.13 -23.90 6.28
N GLY A 102 -3.03 -24.14 5.29
CA GLY A 102 -3.10 -23.33 4.08
C GLY A 102 -3.48 -21.87 4.36
N ALA A 103 -4.45 -21.67 5.25
CA ALA A 103 -4.86 -20.33 5.68
C ALA A 103 -3.75 -19.64 6.48
N THR A 104 -3.16 -20.30 7.48
CA THR A 104 -2.11 -19.69 8.32
C THR A 104 -0.86 -19.32 7.51
N ASN A 105 -0.57 -19.99 6.40
CA ASN A 105 0.53 -19.65 5.51
C ASN A 105 0.36 -18.30 4.81
N LEU A 106 -0.83 -17.70 4.82
CA LEU A 106 -1.08 -16.31 4.33
C LEU A 106 -0.74 -15.22 5.35
N VAL A 107 -0.58 -15.55 6.65
CA VAL A 107 -0.46 -14.57 7.74
C VAL A 107 0.75 -13.65 7.56
N THR A 108 1.89 -14.20 7.16
CA THR A 108 3.10 -13.38 6.88
C THR A 108 2.85 -12.35 5.79
N ALA A 109 2.15 -12.72 4.73
CA ALA A 109 1.81 -11.79 3.65
C ALA A 109 0.79 -10.74 4.12
N ALA A 110 -0.18 -11.11 4.96
CA ALA A 110 -1.09 -10.16 5.58
C ALA A 110 -0.32 -9.15 6.46
N ALA A 111 0.63 -9.60 7.27
CA ALA A 111 1.48 -8.73 8.06
C ALA A 111 2.30 -7.76 7.18
N LEU A 112 2.89 -8.25 6.08
CA LEU A 112 3.59 -7.41 5.09
C LEU A 112 2.65 -6.36 4.48
N ALA A 113 1.44 -6.76 4.09
CA ALA A 113 0.42 -5.85 3.57
C ALA A 113 0.04 -4.78 4.59
N HIS A 114 -0.16 -5.19 5.84
CA HIS A 114 -0.49 -4.30 6.95
C HIS A 114 0.58 -3.23 7.18
N VAL A 115 1.85 -3.68 7.28
CA VAL A 115 2.99 -2.79 7.50
C VAL A 115 3.18 -1.83 6.33
N ASN A 116 3.00 -2.28 5.10
CA ASN A 116 3.17 -1.46 3.90
C ASN A 116 1.88 -0.76 3.43
N ARG A 117 0.75 -0.99 4.14
CA ARG A 117 -0.56 -0.41 3.80
C ARG A 117 -0.98 -0.73 2.36
N LEU A 118 -0.78 -1.97 1.94
CA LEU A 118 -1.13 -2.44 0.61
C LEU A 118 -2.50 -3.13 0.66
N PRO A 119 -3.49 -2.66 -0.11
CA PRO A 119 -4.78 -3.32 -0.19
C PRO A 119 -4.66 -4.71 -0.81
N ILE A 120 -5.25 -5.70 -0.13
CA ILE A 120 -5.41 -7.08 -0.57
C ILE A 120 -6.64 -7.66 0.11
N LEU A 121 -7.44 -8.44 -0.63
CA LEU A 121 -8.56 -9.19 -0.07
C LEU A 121 -8.13 -10.65 0.13
N LEU A 122 -8.10 -11.09 1.38
CA LEU A 122 -7.78 -12.45 1.78
C LEU A 122 -9.07 -13.21 2.08
N LEU A 123 -9.25 -14.36 1.44
CA LEU A 123 -10.41 -15.22 1.51
C LEU A 123 -9.99 -16.63 1.93
N PRO A 124 -9.42 -16.82 3.14
CA PRO A 124 -9.12 -18.16 3.63
C PRO A 124 -10.41 -18.92 3.89
N GLY A 125 -10.44 -20.20 3.54
CA GLY A 125 -11.46 -21.11 4.00
C GLY A 125 -11.48 -21.20 5.53
N ASP A 126 -12.64 -21.44 6.12
CA ASP A 126 -12.79 -21.66 7.55
C ASP A 126 -13.55 -22.96 7.82
N ILE A 127 -13.61 -23.40 9.06
CA ILE A 127 -14.35 -24.56 9.51
C ILE A 127 -15.83 -24.42 9.14
N PHE A 128 -16.62 -25.47 9.33
CA PHE A 128 -18.07 -25.41 9.14
C PHE A 128 -18.72 -24.47 10.16
N ALA A 129 -19.56 -23.56 9.69
CA ALA A 129 -20.30 -22.64 10.56
C ALA A 129 -21.29 -23.39 11.47
N ASP A 130 -21.90 -24.48 10.98
CA ASP A 130 -22.85 -25.30 11.72
C ASP A 130 -22.18 -26.27 12.72
N ARG A 131 -20.86 -26.42 12.63
CA ARG A 131 -20.01 -27.27 13.51
C ARG A 131 -20.41 -28.73 13.60
N ARG A 132 -21.28 -29.26 12.75
CA ARG A 132 -21.64 -30.68 12.77
C ARG A 132 -20.49 -31.59 12.40
N PRO A 133 -19.74 -31.32 11.30
CA PRO A 133 -18.49 -32.04 11.08
C PRO A 133 -17.40 -31.45 11.99
N ASP A 134 -16.99 -32.24 13.00
CA ASP A 134 -15.93 -31.88 13.94
C ASP A 134 -15.19 -33.15 14.39
N PRO A 135 -13.87 -33.25 14.19
CA PRO A 135 -12.98 -32.27 13.53
C PRO A 135 -13.10 -32.30 12.00
N VAL A 136 -12.95 -31.13 11.40
CA VAL A 136 -12.83 -30.98 9.94
C VAL A 136 -11.38 -31.31 9.52
N LEU A 137 -11.18 -31.89 8.33
CA LEU A 137 -9.85 -32.15 7.79
C LEU A 137 -9.00 -30.87 7.85
N GLN A 138 -7.78 -30.96 8.39
CA GLN A 138 -6.84 -29.84 8.60
C GLN A 138 -7.34 -28.75 9.55
N GLN A 139 -8.36 -29.00 10.33
CA GLN A 139 -8.76 -28.09 11.41
C GLN A 139 -7.63 -27.98 12.44
N VAL A 140 -7.28 -26.75 12.78
CA VAL A 140 -6.42 -26.44 13.92
C VAL A 140 -7.35 -26.22 15.11
N GLU A 141 -7.52 -27.27 15.93
CA GLU A 141 -8.48 -27.27 17.01
C GLU A 141 -7.94 -26.53 18.23
N ASP A 142 -8.81 -25.77 18.89
CA ASP A 142 -8.58 -25.29 20.24
C ASP A 142 -9.41 -26.19 21.18
N PHE A 143 -8.76 -26.85 22.15
CA PHE A 143 -9.42 -27.81 23.02
C PHE A 143 -10.26 -27.17 24.12
N GLU A 144 -10.07 -25.87 24.36
CA GLU A 144 -10.74 -25.13 25.44
C GLU A 144 -11.84 -24.19 24.89
N ASP A 145 -11.71 -23.69 23.66
CA ASP A 145 -12.65 -22.74 23.06
C ASP A 145 -13.00 -23.10 21.62
N GLY A 146 -14.14 -23.76 21.43
CA GLY A 146 -14.65 -24.12 20.10
C GLY A 146 -15.04 -22.94 19.20
N THR A 147 -14.93 -21.69 19.67
CA THR A 147 -15.16 -20.49 18.85
C THR A 147 -13.91 -20.00 18.13
N VAL A 148 -12.73 -20.46 18.56
CA VAL A 148 -11.44 -20.13 17.97
C VAL A 148 -11.21 -20.96 16.70
N SER A 149 -10.70 -20.33 15.66
CA SER A 149 -10.19 -21.04 14.47
C SER A 149 -8.80 -20.52 14.12
N ALA A 150 -8.07 -21.27 13.28
CA ALA A 150 -6.76 -20.87 12.77
C ALA A 150 -6.78 -19.43 12.16
N ASN A 151 -7.92 -19.02 11.60
CA ASN A 151 -8.07 -17.72 10.97
C ASN A 151 -8.07 -16.53 11.97
N ASP A 152 -8.20 -16.79 13.27
CA ASP A 152 -8.07 -15.71 14.26
C ASP A 152 -6.65 -15.10 14.30
N CYS A 153 -5.64 -15.82 13.77
CA CYS A 153 -4.30 -15.30 13.54
C CYS A 153 -4.27 -14.06 12.61
N PHE A 154 -5.30 -13.85 11.78
CA PHE A 154 -5.40 -12.68 10.92
C PHE A 154 -5.86 -11.42 11.63
N ARG A 155 -6.50 -11.51 12.81
CA ARG A 155 -7.04 -10.34 13.53
C ARG A 155 -6.01 -9.25 13.76
N PRO A 156 -4.82 -9.52 14.33
CA PRO A 156 -3.82 -8.48 14.59
C PRO A 156 -3.14 -7.94 13.32
N VAL A 157 -3.19 -8.65 12.20
CA VAL A 157 -2.52 -8.29 10.96
C VAL A 157 -3.45 -7.78 9.86
N SER A 158 -4.77 -7.78 10.08
CA SER A 158 -5.77 -7.22 9.15
C SER A 158 -6.19 -5.80 9.54
N ARG A 159 -6.61 -5.00 8.55
CA ARG A 159 -7.31 -3.74 8.78
C ARG A 159 -8.78 -3.94 9.06
N TYR A 160 -9.34 -4.95 8.44
CA TYR A 160 -10.67 -5.44 8.71
C TYR A 160 -10.63 -6.97 8.66
N PHE A 161 -11.19 -7.59 9.67
CA PHE A 161 -11.37 -9.03 9.78
C PHE A 161 -12.86 -9.32 10.03
N ASP A 162 -13.40 -10.28 9.27
CA ASP A 162 -14.71 -10.81 9.54
C ASP A 162 -14.73 -12.33 9.29
N ARG A 163 -15.63 -13.04 9.94
CA ARG A 163 -15.88 -14.46 9.71
C ARG A 163 -17.28 -14.60 9.11
N ILE A 164 -17.33 -15.11 7.90
CA ILE A 164 -18.57 -15.28 7.15
C ILE A 164 -19.18 -16.64 7.53
N THR A 165 -20.13 -16.62 8.44
CA THR A 165 -20.87 -17.76 8.98
C THR A 165 -22.30 -17.85 8.45
N ARG A 166 -22.74 -16.87 7.65
CA ARG A 166 -24.04 -16.80 7.00
C ARG A 166 -23.92 -16.07 5.66
N PRO A 167 -24.64 -16.53 4.61
CA PRO A 167 -24.56 -15.92 3.28
C PRO A 167 -24.89 -14.41 3.25
N GLU A 168 -25.91 -14.00 4.02
CA GLU A 168 -26.37 -12.61 4.07
C GLU A 168 -25.35 -11.62 4.65
N GLN A 169 -24.35 -12.09 5.39
CA GLN A 169 -23.28 -11.23 5.94
C GLN A 169 -22.48 -10.55 4.83
N LEU A 170 -22.42 -11.15 3.62
CA LEU A 170 -21.74 -10.55 2.48
C LEU A 170 -22.31 -9.17 2.11
N LEU A 171 -23.60 -8.93 2.34
CA LEU A 171 -24.26 -7.64 2.04
C LEU A 171 -23.62 -6.47 2.80
N ASN A 172 -23.06 -6.71 3.98
CA ASN A 172 -22.39 -5.70 4.80
C ASN A 172 -20.86 -5.83 4.74
N ALA A 173 -20.32 -7.06 4.77
CA ALA A 173 -18.90 -7.31 4.84
C ALA A 173 -18.16 -6.84 3.58
N LEU A 174 -18.72 -7.06 2.40
CA LEU A 174 -18.06 -6.72 1.14
C LEU A 174 -17.98 -5.20 0.88
N PRO A 175 -19.07 -4.39 1.02
CA PRO A 175 -18.95 -2.93 0.94
C PRO A 175 -17.97 -2.35 1.96
N LYS A 176 -17.95 -2.88 3.19
CA LYS A 176 -17.00 -2.47 4.23
C LYS A 176 -15.57 -2.84 3.85
N ALA A 177 -15.35 -4.02 3.26
CA ALA A 177 -14.05 -4.41 2.72
C ALA A 177 -13.54 -3.38 1.70
N MET A 178 -14.38 -3.01 0.71
CA MET A 178 -13.99 -2.01 -0.30
C MET A 178 -13.72 -0.64 0.29
N SER A 179 -14.49 -0.21 1.28
CA SER A 179 -14.23 1.09 1.95
C SER A 179 -12.85 1.16 2.59
N ILE A 180 -12.32 0.03 3.08
CA ILE A 180 -10.97 -0.08 3.63
C ILE A 180 -9.92 -0.18 2.51
N LEU A 181 -10.18 -1.02 1.50
CA LEU A 181 -9.23 -1.26 0.40
C LEU A 181 -8.97 0.00 -0.43
N THR A 182 -9.95 0.90 -0.53
CA THR A 182 -9.88 2.14 -1.33
C THR A 182 -9.53 3.39 -0.51
N ASP A 183 -9.52 3.32 0.82
CA ASP A 183 -9.19 4.48 1.66
C ASP A 183 -7.67 4.70 1.71
N PRO A 184 -7.16 5.89 1.32
CA PRO A 184 -5.72 6.14 1.26
C PRO A 184 -5.02 6.09 2.63
N ALA A 185 -5.74 6.37 3.72
CA ALA A 185 -5.22 6.37 5.08
C ALA A 185 -5.29 4.99 5.75
N MET A 186 -6.38 4.23 5.47
CA MET A 186 -6.68 2.96 6.12
C MET A 186 -6.28 1.73 5.30
N ALA A 187 -5.93 1.90 4.02
CA ALA A 187 -5.58 0.80 3.12
C ALA A 187 -4.67 -0.25 3.78
N GLY A 188 -4.99 -1.50 3.50
CA GLY A 188 -4.26 -2.65 4.03
C GLY A 188 -5.03 -3.95 3.78
N PRO A 189 -4.63 -5.06 4.39
CA PRO A 189 -5.28 -6.34 4.21
C PRO A 189 -6.66 -6.37 4.84
N VAL A 190 -7.60 -6.88 4.08
CA VAL A 190 -8.93 -7.26 4.55
C VAL A 190 -9.00 -8.78 4.51
N THR A 191 -9.38 -9.41 5.61
CA THR A 191 -9.57 -10.86 5.70
C THR A 191 -11.03 -11.18 5.97
N LEU A 192 -11.62 -11.93 5.07
CA LEU A 192 -12.94 -12.53 5.24
C LEU A 192 -12.75 -14.05 5.33
N ALA A 193 -12.71 -14.57 6.56
CA ALA A 193 -12.62 -15.99 6.83
C ALA A 193 -13.95 -16.64 6.45
N PHE A 194 -13.95 -17.49 5.40
CA PHE A 194 -15.17 -17.92 4.76
C PHE A 194 -15.46 -19.39 5.07
N CYS A 195 -16.43 -19.64 5.95
CA CYS A 195 -16.83 -21.00 6.35
C CYS A 195 -17.23 -21.83 5.12
N GLN A 196 -16.70 -23.06 5.04
CA GLN A 196 -16.77 -23.85 3.81
C GLN A 196 -18.19 -24.33 3.45
N ASP A 197 -19.05 -24.59 4.42
CA ASP A 197 -20.48 -24.88 4.23
C ASP A 197 -21.22 -23.65 3.70
N VAL A 198 -20.96 -22.49 4.28
CA VAL A 198 -21.58 -21.20 3.90
C VAL A 198 -21.22 -20.79 2.46
N GLN A 199 -20.03 -21.15 1.97
CA GLN A 199 -19.68 -20.87 0.56
C GLN A 199 -20.66 -21.48 -0.43
N ALA A 200 -21.20 -22.67 -0.12
CA ALA A 200 -22.17 -23.40 -0.94
C ALA A 200 -23.62 -23.08 -0.58
N GLU A 201 -23.87 -22.39 0.53
CA GLU A 201 -25.21 -22.03 0.99
C GLU A 201 -25.84 -20.95 0.09
N ALA A 202 -27.08 -21.18 -0.31
CA ALA A 202 -27.81 -20.27 -1.22
C ALA A 202 -28.62 -19.23 -0.46
N TYR A 203 -28.62 -17.99 -0.97
CA TYR A 203 -29.41 -16.89 -0.43
C TYR A 203 -30.04 -16.05 -1.56
N ASN A 204 -31.15 -15.36 -1.28
CA ASN A 204 -31.81 -14.48 -2.23
C ASN A 204 -31.23 -13.06 -2.09
N TYR A 205 -30.18 -12.77 -2.85
CA TYR A 205 -29.53 -11.46 -2.83
C TYR A 205 -30.32 -10.43 -3.63
N PRO A 206 -30.41 -9.16 -3.19
CA PRO A 206 -30.92 -8.09 -4.01
C PRO A 206 -30.14 -7.97 -5.34
N GLU A 207 -30.82 -7.84 -6.48
CA GLU A 207 -30.13 -7.66 -7.77
C GLU A 207 -29.22 -6.42 -7.78
N SER A 208 -29.63 -5.35 -7.09
CA SER A 208 -28.85 -4.11 -6.93
C SER A 208 -27.50 -4.31 -6.24
N PHE A 209 -27.32 -5.41 -5.49
CA PHE A 209 -26.03 -5.73 -4.88
C PHE A 209 -24.94 -6.03 -5.92
N PHE A 210 -25.32 -6.38 -7.12
CA PHE A 210 -24.43 -6.73 -8.22
C PHE A 210 -24.32 -5.65 -9.30
N GLU A 211 -24.88 -4.49 -9.08
CA GLU A 211 -24.72 -3.35 -9.97
C GLU A 211 -23.26 -2.84 -9.92
N ILE A 212 -22.83 -2.20 -11.01
CA ILE A 212 -21.49 -1.62 -11.09
C ILE A 212 -21.37 -0.47 -10.11
N VAL A 213 -20.38 -0.57 -9.22
CA VAL A 213 -20.05 0.50 -8.27
C VAL A 213 -18.71 1.14 -8.66
N HIS A 214 -18.69 2.47 -8.72
CA HIS A 214 -17.52 3.27 -8.99
C HIS A 214 -16.94 3.83 -7.68
N TRP A 215 -15.75 3.35 -7.31
CA TRP A 215 -15.02 3.76 -6.12
C TRP A 215 -14.04 4.87 -6.45
N ASN A 216 -14.32 6.09 -5.98
CA ASN A 216 -13.38 7.20 -6.05
C ASN A 216 -12.39 7.11 -4.89
N VAL A 217 -11.10 7.26 -5.19
CA VAL A 217 -10.08 7.31 -4.15
C VAL A 217 -9.98 8.73 -3.61
N ARG A 218 -10.42 8.89 -2.37
CA ARG A 218 -10.47 10.20 -1.71
C ARG A 218 -9.10 10.88 -1.66
N ARG A 219 -9.08 12.20 -1.94
CA ARG A 219 -7.94 13.08 -1.69
C ARG A 219 -8.25 13.99 -0.52
N ILE A 220 -7.49 13.82 0.58
CA ILE A 220 -7.67 14.62 1.80
C ILE A 220 -7.07 16.00 1.54
N GLN A 221 -7.91 17.03 1.59
CA GLN A 221 -7.47 18.42 1.52
C GLN A 221 -6.79 18.82 2.83
N PRO A 222 -5.62 19.45 2.78
CA PRO A 222 -4.93 19.85 4.01
C PRO A 222 -5.59 21.04 4.70
N ASP A 223 -5.48 21.10 6.03
CA ASP A 223 -5.89 22.30 6.80
C ASP A 223 -5.03 23.48 6.41
N ARG A 224 -5.69 24.59 6.08
CA ARG A 224 -5.01 25.81 5.60
C ARG A 224 -4.01 26.36 6.63
N ARG A 225 -4.35 26.29 7.93
CA ARG A 225 -3.48 26.80 8.99
C ARG A 225 -2.21 25.94 9.14
N GLU A 226 -2.30 24.63 8.91
CA GLU A 226 -1.14 23.73 8.96
C GLU A 226 -0.17 24.04 7.83
N ILE A 227 -0.67 24.24 6.60
CA ILE A 227 0.18 24.59 5.45
C ILE A 227 0.79 25.98 5.60
N GLU A 228 0.03 26.98 6.06
CA GLU A 228 0.54 28.35 6.30
C GLU A 228 1.65 28.34 7.36
N ARG A 229 1.50 27.51 8.42
CA ARG A 229 2.55 27.29 9.42
C ARG A 229 3.82 26.71 8.80
N LEU A 230 3.69 25.67 7.96
CA LEU A 230 4.79 25.10 7.25
C LEU A 230 5.46 26.13 6.32
N ALA A 231 4.69 26.85 5.50
CA ALA A 231 5.21 27.85 4.59
C ALA A 231 5.95 28.99 5.31
N ASN A 232 5.44 29.43 6.47
CA ASN A 232 6.09 30.43 7.30
C ASN A 232 7.40 29.93 7.93
N SER A 233 7.48 28.66 8.31
CA SER A 233 8.71 28.05 8.78
C SER A 233 9.73 27.88 7.66
N LEU A 234 9.27 27.50 6.47
CA LEU A 234 10.10 27.40 5.29
C LEU A 234 10.76 28.73 4.92
N LYS A 235 10.02 29.86 4.94
CA LYS A 235 10.54 31.20 4.65
C LYS A 235 11.69 31.63 5.57
N LYS A 236 11.77 31.05 6.78
CA LYS A 236 12.83 31.34 7.77
C LYS A 236 14.02 30.37 7.68
N SER A 237 13.83 29.23 7.02
CA SER A 237 14.83 28.18 6.90
C SER A 237 15.91 28.55 5.88
N LYS A 238 17.14 28.20 6.18
CA LYS A 238 18.32 28.39 5.30
C LYS A 238 18.82 27.09 4.69
N LYS A 239 18.55 25.95 5.34
CA LYS A 239 19.01 24.62 4.94
C LYS A 239 17.88 23.59 5.02
N PRO A 240 16.75 23.84 4.34
CA PRO A 240 15.66 22.88 4.36
C PRO A 240 15.99 21.63 3.54
N VAL A 241 15.39 20.50 3.92
CA VAL A 241 15.48 19.22 3.18
C VAL A 241 14.11 18.61 3.04
N VAL A 242 13.80 18.03 1.88
CA VAL A 242 12.58 17.24 1.66
C VAL A 242 12.91 15.76 1.78
N ILE A 243 12.13 15.03 2.58
CA ILE A 243 12.11 13.56 2.58
C ILE A 243 10.94 13.09 1.76
N ALA A 244 11.18 12.35 0.66
CA ALA A 244 10.13 11.72 -0.11
C ALA A 244 9.92 10.27 0.34
N GLY A 245 8.70 9.95 0.75
CA GLY A 245 8.24 8.60 1.05
C GLY A 245 7.35 8.00 -0.04
N GLY A 246 6.88 6.77 0.17
CA GLY A 246 5.99 6.06 -0.75
C GLY A 246 4.66 6.77 -1.01
N GLY A 247 4.18 7.60 -0.08
CA GLY A 247 2.97 8.39 -0.24
C GLY A 247 2.99 9.34 -1.44
N VAL A 248 4.17 9.81 -1.85
CA VAL A 248 4.32 10.62 -3.07
C VAL A 248 3.88 9.83 -4.31
N LYS A 249 4.25 8.53 -4.42
CA LYS A 249 3.86 7.67 -5.54
C LYS A 249 2.37 7.32 -5.50
N TYR A 250 1.86 6.96 -4.31
CA TYR A 250 0.47 6.57 -4.13
C TYR A 250 -0.51 7.73 -4.33
N SER A 251 -0.05 8.96 -4.16
CA SER A 251 -0.80 10.19 -4.43
C SER A 251 -0.63 10.70 -5.87
N ASP A 252 0.23 10.08 -6.69
CA ASP A 252 0.62 10.61 -8.00
C ASP A 252 1.15 12.05 -7.91
N ALA A 253 1.99 12.30 -6.91
CA ALA A 253 2.48 13.64 -6.58
C ALA A 253 3.90 13.93 -7.11
N GLN A 254 4.50 13.04 -7.92
CA GLN A 254 5.89 13.20 -8.40
C GLN A 254 6.08 14.52 -9.15
N ASN A 255 5.15 14.84 -10.07
CA ASN A 255 5.20 16.07 -10.85
C ASN A 255 5.06 17.33 -9.98
N GLU A 256 4.16 17.31 -8.99
CA GLU A 256 3.99 18.46 -8.08
C GLU A 256 5.18 18.61 -7.14
N LEU A 257 5.76 17.50 -6.69
CA LEU A 257 7.00 17.51 -5.94
C LEU A 257 8.15 18.12 -6.77
N LYS A 258 8.32 17.67 -8.02
CA LYS A 258 9.35 18.23 -8.92
C LYS A 258 9.16 19.72 -9.12
N LYS A 259 7.94 20.18 -9.42
CA LYS A 259 7.63 21.63 -9.57
C LYS A 259 7.95 22.44 -8.31
N PHE A 260 7.67 21.87 -7.13
CA PHE A 260 8.00 22.51 -5.85
C PHE A 260 9.52 22.61 -5.65
N LEU A 261 10.25 21.53 -5.94
CA LEU A 261 11.71 21.49 -5.83
C LEU A 261 12.36 22.43 -6.85
N ASP A 262 11.89 22.48 -8.10
CA ASP A 262 12.41 23.38 -9.13
C ASP A 262 12.26 24.86 -8.77
N LEU A 263 11.14 25.21 -8.15
CA LEU A 263 10.88 26.56 -7.67
C LEU A 263 11.84 26.93 -6.52
N THR A 264 11.93 26.05 -5.51
CA THR A 264 12.59 26.36 -4.23
C THR A 264 14.06 26.01 -4.21
N LYS A 265 14.51 25.13 -5.10
CA LYS A 265 15.86 24.54 -5.14
C LYS A 265 16.25 23.78 -3.85
N ILE A 266 15.27 23.31 -3.10
CA ILE A 266 15.48 22.48 -1.92
C ILE A 266 15.96 21.09 -2.33
N PRO A 267 16.99 20.50 -1.67
CA PRO A 267 17.42 19.14 -1.96
C PRO A 267 16.41 18.11 -1.42
N LEU A 268 16.38 16.96 -2.09
CA LEU A 268 15.53 15.82 -1.75
C LEU A 268 16.37 14.62 -1.33
N VAL A 269 15.90 13.94 -0.30
CA VAL A 269 16.35 12.60 0.08
C VAL A 269 15.16 11.65 0.03
N ALA A 270 15.36 10.40 -0.37
CA ALA A 270 14.28 9.43 -0.54
C ALA A 270 14.37 8.31 0.50
N THR A 271 13.21 7.90 1.03
CA THR A 271 13.12 6.63 1.75
C THR A 271 13.17 5.47 0.74
N GLN A 272 13.35 4.22 1.19
CA GLN A 272 13.29 3.07 0.29
C GLN A 272 11.98 3.01 -0.51
N ALA A 273 10.83 3.30 0.13
CA ALA A 273 9.54 3.36 -0.55
C ALA A 273 9.40 4.59 -1.48
N GLY A 274 10.16 5.64 -1.23
CA GLY A 274 10.23 6.86 -2.04
C GLY A 274 11.24 6.79 -3.19
N LYS A 275 12.02 5.71 -3.31
CA LYS A 275 12.95 5.55 -4.44
C LYS A 275 12.22 5.75 -5.78
N SER A 276 12.88 6.40 -6.73
CA SER A 276 12.34 6.73 -8.07
C SER A 276 11.20 7.75 -8.08
N VAL A 277 11.03 8.57 -7.03
CA VAL A 277 10.15 9.76 -7.11
C VAL A 277 10.78 10.88 -7.94
N LEU A 278 12.11 10.93 -7.99
CA LEU A 278 12.93 11.67 -8.94
C LEU A 278 13.95 10.72 -9.57
N VAL A 279 14.35 11.02 -10.79
CA VAL A 279 15.45 10.31 -11.45
C VAL A 279 16.77 10.52 -10.68
N GLU A 280 17.68 9.55 -10.75
CA GLU A 280 18.94 9.61 -10.01
C GLU A 280 19.82 10.79 -10.42
N LYS A 281 19.83 11.14 -11.69
CA LYS A 281 20.60 12.24 -12.26
C LYS A 281 20.10 13.64 -11.87
N ASP A 282 18.87 13.77 -11.34
CA ASP A 282 18.35 15.06 -10.89
C ASP A 282 19.28 15.65 -9.82
N GLU A 283 19.76 16.88 -10.03
CA GLU A 283 20.74 17.53 -9.16
C GLU A 283 20.29 17.64 -7.70
N GLN A 284 18.98 17.75 -7.47
CA GLN A 284 18.39 17.87 -6.14
C GLN A 284 18.19 16.51 -5.46
N ASN A 285 18.27 15.38 -6.18
CA ASN A 285 18.16 14.04 -5.61
C ASN A 285 19.49 13.61 -4.98
N LEU A 286 19.56 13.61 -3.66
CA LEU A 286 20.78 13.24 -2.91
C LEU A 286 20.86 11.75 -2.59
N GLY A 287 19.90 10.94 -3.05
CA GLY A 287 19.85 9.50 -2.82
C GLY A 287 19.02 9.10 -1.60
N SER A 288 19.27 7.90 -1.10
CA SER A 288 18.51 7.32 0.01
C SER A 288 18.98 7.85 1.36
N ILE A 289 18.02 8.08 2.27
CA ILE A 289 18.25 8.44 3.67
C ILE A 289 18.23 7.20 4.56
N GLY A 290 18.95 7.23 5.66
CA GLY A 290 18.82 6.28 6.77
C GLY A 290 20.05 5.39 6.97
N VAL A 291 19.85 4.26 7.66
CA VAL A 291 20.94 3.34 8.05
C VAL A 291 21.74 2.86 6.84
N THR A 292 21.06 2.54 5.74
CA THR A 292 21.67 2.16 4.45
C THR A 292 21.63 3.30 3.43
N GLY A 293 21.58 4.53 3.92
CA GLY A 293 21.48 5.73 3.07
C GLY A 293 22.82 6.13 2.45
N SER A 294 22.74 6.99 1.43
CA SER A 294 23.90 7.61 0.82
C SER A 294 24.60 8.58 1.79
N SER A 295 25.91 8.70 1.69
CA SER A 295 26.67 9.67 2.49
C SER A 295 26.20 11.10 2.23
N SER A 296 25.86 11.43 0.99
CA SER A 296 25.31 12.73 0.60
C SER A 296 23.98 13.05 1.31
N ALA A 297 23.01 12.12 1.27
CA ALA A 297 21.72 12.31 1.90
C ALA A 297 21.85 12.47 3.42
N ASN A 298 22.61 11.55 4.06
CA ASN A 298 22.77 11.54 5.50
C ASN A 298 23.54 12.77 6.00
N ALA A 299 24.57 13.25 5.29
CA ALA A 299 25.30 14.45 5.66
C ALA A 299 24.41 15.71 5.57
N ILE A 300 23.66 15.86 4.48
CA ILE A 300 22.83 17.06 4.26
C ILE A 300 21.68 17.11 5.25
N ILE A 301 20.99 15.99 5.50
CA ILE A 301 19.84 15.98 6.45
C ILE A 301 20.27 16.18 7.90
N SER A 302 21.44 15.69 8.29
CA SER A 302 22.00 15.89 9.64
C SER A 302 22.33 17.36 9.92
N GLY A 303 22.63 18.15 8.89
CA GLY A 303 22.89 19.58 8.96
C GLY A 303 21.70 20.49 8.61
N ALA A 304 20.52 19.90 8.39
CA ALA A 304 19.30 20.64 8.05
C ALA A 304 18.82 21.51 9.24
N ASP A 305 18.13 22.61 8.95
CA ASP A 305 17.45 23.45 9.92
C ASP A 305 15.91 23.30 9.84
N LEU A 306 15.40 22.62 8.80
CA LEU A 306 14.01 22.25 8.60
C LEU A 306 13.91 20.99 7.74
N VAL A 307 13.05 20.07 8.12
CA VAL A 307 12.73 18.87 7.32
C VAL A 307 11.26 18.86 6.97
N ILE A 308 10.98 18.64 5.67
CA ILE A 308 9.62 18.45 5.15
C ILE A 308 9.50 16.99 4.72
N SER A 309 8.82 16.18 5.52
CA SER A 309 8.59 14.76 5.23
C SER A 309 7.29 14.60 4.47
N VAL A 310 7.32 14.07 3.24
CA VAL A 310 6.16 13.90 2.37
C VAL A 310 5.86 12.42 2.20
N GLY A 311 4.71 11.97 2.74
CA GLY A 311 4.23 10.61 2.57
C GLY A 311 5.13 9.51 3.15
N SER A 312 5.87 9.81 4.21
CA SER A 312 6.72 8.87 4.93
C SER A 312 6.16 8.58 6.33
N ARG A 313 6.44 7.38 6.84
CA ARG A 313 6.16 6.99 8.23
C ARG A 313 7.33 7.26 9.18
N LEU A 314 8.45 7.72 8.66
CA LEU A 314 9.68 8.00 9.40
C LEU A 314 10.07 6.81 10.31
N GLN A 315 10.22 5.64 9.71
CA GLN A 315 10.65 4.43 10.42
C GLN A 315 12.07 4.59 10.98
N ASP A 316 12.44 3.76 11.94
CA ASP A 316 13.75 3.70 12.56
C ASP A 316 14.89 3.61 11.54
N PHE A 317 14.73 2.75 10.54
CA PHE A 317 15.70 2.59 9.44
C PHE A 317 15.91 3.88 8.62
N THR A 318 14.83 4.65 8.40
CA THR A 318 14.88 5.94 7.70
C THR A 318 15.52 7.03 8.56
N THR A 319 15.30 6.99 9.86
CA THR A 319 15.74 8.05 10.80
C THR A 319 17.06 7.75 11.51
N GLY A 320 17.68 6.59 11.19
CA GLY A 320 18.86 6.11 11.93
C GLY A 320 18.56 5.98 13.42
N SER A 321 17.47 5.26 13.75
CA SER A 321 16.94 5.11 15.12
C SER A 321 16.79 6.44 15.84
N ASN A 322 16.21 7.44 15.16
CA ASN A 322 15.99 8.82 15.62
C ASN A 322 17.26 9.66 15.83
N GLY A 323 18.43 9.17 15.44
CA GLY A 323 19.70 9.88 15.63
C GLY A 323 20.09 10.82 14.48
N LEU A 324 19.51 10.61 13.28
CA LEU A 324 19.96 11.28 12.06
C LEU A 324 19.32 12.68 11.88
N ILE A 325 18.04 12.84 12.19
CA ILE A 325 17.27 14.07 11.98
C ILE A 325 17.24 14.87 13.27
N LYS A 326 17.88 16.03 13.30
CA LYS A 326 17.95 16.93 14.46
C LYS A 326 17.06 18.17 14.32
N ALA A 327 16.71 18.50 13.09
CA ALA A 327 15.88 19.66 12.77
C ALA A 327 14.38 19.42 13.08
N PRO A 328 13.58 20.47 13.26
CA PRO A 328 12.13 20.35 13.27
C PRO A 328 11.62 19.67 11.99
N VAL A 329 10.68 18.72 12.14
CA VAL A 329 10.08 17.97 11.04
C VAL A 329 8.63 18.38 10.86
N TYR A 330 8.27 18.83 9.68
CA TYR A 330 6.87 18.90 9.24
C TYR A 330 6.53 17.65 8.46
N SER A 331 5.51 16.93 8.91
CA SER A 331 5.11 15.67 8.29
C SER A 331 3.80 15.85 7.52
N ILE A 332 3.85 15.67 6.20
CA ILE A 332 2.70 15.64 5.30
C ILE A 332 2.29 14.18 5.12
N ASN A 333 1.12 13.80 5.57
CA ASN A 333 0.62 12.43 5.46
C ASN A 333 -0.92 12.41 5.48
N VAL A 334 -1.51 11.41 4.84
CA VAL A 334 -2.96 11.14 4.90
C VAL A 334 -3.38 10.43 6.19
N GLN A 335 -2.44 9.80 6.91
CA GLN A 335 -2.70 9.04 8.13
C GLN A 335 -2.28 9.83 9.36
N ALA A 336 -3.27 10.24 10.16
CA ALA A 336 -3.07 11.06 11.35
C ALA A 336 -2.09 10.45 12.39
N HIS A 337 -2.13 9.10 12.54
CA HIS A 337 -1.22 8.40 13.45
C HIS A 337 0.26 8.58 13.09
N ASP A 338 0.61 8.72 11.80
CA ASP A 338 2.01 8.91 11.39
C ASP A 338 2.50 10.35 11.55
N LEU A 339 1.59 11.31 11.62
CA LEU A 339 1.93 12.74 11.65
C LEU A 339 2.61 13.20 12.94
N THR A 340 2.39 12.49 14.03
CA THR A 340 2.93 12.86 15.35
C THR A 340 4.22 12.12 15.73
N LYS A 341 4.66 11.19 14.89
CA LYS A 341 5.91 10.46 15.10
C LYS A 341 7.10 11.42 15.10
N HIS A 342 8.10 11.12 15.90
CA HIS A 342 9.31 11.94 16.05
C HIS A 342 9.05 13.39 16.45
N LYS A 343 7.97 13.65 17.20
CA LYS A 343 7.54 15.01 17.58
C LYS A 343 7.34 15.91 16.34
N SER A 344 6.97 15.33 15.21
CA SER A 344 6.72 16.06 13.98
C SER A 344 5.54 17.02 14.13
N ILE A 345 5.60 18.13 13.41
CA ILE A 345 4.51 19.10 13.28
C ILE A 345 3.60 18.59 12.16
N PRO A 346 2.33 18.33 12.43
CA PRO A 346 1.43 17.70 11.49
C PRO A 346 1.01 18.64 10.35
N VAL A 347 0.86 18.04 9.14
CA VAL A 347 0.15 18.58 8.01
C VAL A 347 -0.67 17.43 7.42
N LEU A 348 -1.91 17.29 7.88
CA LEU A 348 -2.81 16.22 7.45
C LEU A 348 -3.32 16.52 6.04
N GLY A 349 -2.91 15.72 5.05
CA GLY A 349 -3.36 15.91 3.67
C GLY A 349 -2.73 14.95 2.68
N ASP A 350 -3.36 14.86 1.51
CA ASP A 350 -2.83 14.19 0.34
C ASP A 350 -1.56 14.91 -0.15
N ALA A 351 -0.54 14.16 -0.54
CA ALA A 351 0.75 14.76 -0.92
C ALA A 351 0.63 15.68 -2.15
N LYS A 352 -0.19 15.32 -3.16
CA LYS A 352 -0.38 16.13 -4.37
C LYS A 352 -1.06 17.45 -4.04
N GLU A 353 -2.19 17.40 -3.33
CA GLU A 353 -2.97 18.58 -2.92
C GLU A 353 -2.13 19.52 -2.03
N THR A 354 -1.41 18.94 -1.08
CA THR A 354 -0.57 19.70 -0.14
C THR A 354 0.60 20.37 -0.84
N LEU A 355 1.29 19.66 -1.76
CA LEU A 355 2.42 20.23 -2.50
C LEU A 355 2.00 21.36 -3.45
N GLN A 356 0.81 21.27 -4.07
CA GLN A 356 0.27 22.35 -4.90
C GLN A 356 0.08 23.64 -4.09
N LEU A 357 -0.56 23.53 -2.92
CA LEU A 357 -0.79 24.68 -2.05
C LEU A 357 0.52 25.21 -1.44
N LEU A 358 1.40 24.34 -0.99
CA LEU A 358 2.70 24.75 -0.44
C LEU A 358 3.53 25.48 -1.50
N ARG A 359 3.53 24.99 -2.74
CA ARG A 359 4.21 25.65 -3.87
C ARG A 359 3.67 27.06 -4.10
N ALA A 360 2.35 27.25 -4.08
CA ALA A 360 1.74 28.57 -4.24
C ALA A 360 2.13 29.54 -3.12
N LEU A 361 2.25 29.06 -1.87
CA LEU A 361 2.68 29.87 -0.72
C LEU A 361 4.19 30.12 -0.68
N SER A 362 4.97 29.42 -1.50
CA SER A 362 6.45 29.47 -1.53
C SER A 362 7.02 30.14 -2.78
N ILE A 363 6.20 30.86 -3.55
CA ILE A 363 6.60 31.45 -4.86
C ILE A 363 7.82 32.36 -4.78
N ASN A 364 7.99 33.06 -3.66
CA ASN A 364 9.12 33.96 -3.41
C ASN A 364 10.24 33.34 -2.58
N TYR A 365 10.22 32.01 -2.38
CA TYR A 365 11.24 31.33 -1.60
C TYR A 365 12.16 30.52 -2.48
N LYS A 366 13.46 30.70 -2.27
CA LYS A 366 14.50 29.89 -2.89
C LYS A 366 15.69 29.79 -1.94
N VAL A 367 16.30 28.62 -1.84
CA VAL A 367 17.53 28.44 -1.04
C VAL A 367 18.72 29.21 -1.65
N SER A 368 19.71 29.55 -0.84
CA SER A 368 20.89 30.30 -1.28
C SER A 368 21.77 29.51 -2.27
N ALA A 369 22.53 30.23 -3.10
CA ALA A 369 23.50 29.61 -4.00
C ALA A 369 24.57 28.81 -3.25
N ASP A 370 24.98 29.27 -2.07
CA ASP A 370 25.96 28.59 -1.22
C ASP A 370 25.41 27.23 -0.74
N TYR A 371 24.13 27.14 -0.38
CA TYR A 371 23.51 25.88 0.02
C TYR A 371 23.37 24.94 -1.17
N ILE A 372 23.04 25.43 -2.36
CA ILE A 372 23.03 24.66 -3.61
C ILE A 372 24.42 24.08 -3.86
N ALA A 373 25.46 24.89 -3.82
CA ALA A 373 26.85 24.45 -4.00
C ALA A 373 27.27 23.40 -2.95
N HIS A 374 26.80 23.56 -1.71
CA HIS A 374 27.08 22.63 -0.62
C HIS A 374 26.49 21.22 -0.88
N TYR A 375 25.20 21.11 -1.17
CA TYR A 375 24.60 19.80 -1.41
C TYR A 375 25.03 19.18 -2.75
N SER A 376 25.29 20.00 -3.80
CA SER A 376 25.80 19.50 -5.08
C SER A 376 27.18 18.88 -4.92
N ARG A 377 28.04 19.46 -4.08
CA ARG A 377 29.35 18.88 -3.74
C ARG A 377 29.21 17.55 -3.00
N ALA A 378 28.30 17.45 -2.03
CA ALA A 378 28.03 16.20 -1.31
C ALA A 378 27.54 15.11 -2.29
N LYS A 379 26.64 15.44 -3.21
CA LYS A 379 26.16 14.52 -4.26
C LYS A 379 27.31 14.06 -5.16
N SER A 380 28.14 15.01 -5.67
CA SER A 380 29.27 14.68 -6.55
C SER A 380 30.27 13.73 -5.87
N ASN A 381 30.57 13.94 -4.59
CA ASN A 381 31.45 13.05 -3.84
C ASN A 381 30.84 11.64 -3.73
N TRP A 382 29.56 11.54 -3.37
CA TRP A 382 28.85 10.26 -3.31
C TRP A 382 28.85 9.54 -4.67
N THR A 383 28.59 10.24 -5.77
CA THR A 383 28.62 9.65 -7.13
C THR A 383 30.01 9.06 -7.43
N LYS A 384 31.08 9.77 -7.10
CA LYS A 384 32.45 9.25 -7.28
C LYS A 384 32.71 8.00 -6.46
N ASP A 385 32.21 7.94 -5.21
CA ASP A 385 32.34 6.75 -4.35
C ASP A 385 31.57 5.58 -4.94
N VAL A 386 30.34 5.79 -5.44
CA VAL A 386 29.54 4.78 -6.12
C VAL A 386 30.24 4.28 -7.39
N ASP A 387 30.73 5.18 -8.23
CA ASP A 387 31.43 4.82 -9.47
C ASP A 387 32.66 3.96 -9.17
N LYS A 388 33.42 4.29 -8.12
CA LYS A 388 34.60 3.54 -7.69
C LYS A 388 34.26 2.10 -7.29
N VAL A 389 33.18 1.88 -6.50
CA VAL A 389 32.82 0.55 -5.99
C VAL A 389 32.01 -0.29 -6.99
N THR A 390 31.37 0.35 -7.96
CA THR A 390 30.56 -0.31 -9.01
C THR A 390 31.30 -0.49 -10.33
N SER A 391 32.51 0.08 -10.45
CA SER A 391 33.36 -0.10 -11.65
C SER A 391 33.77 -1.56 -11.81
N THR A 392 33.97 -1.97 -13.05
CA THR A 392 34.33 -3.35 -13.39
C THR A 392 35.72 -3.66 -12.84
N SER A 393 35.88 -4.71 -12.04
CA SER A 393 37.18 -5.22 -11.64
C SER A 393 37.86 -5.89 -12.82
N LEU A 394 39.15 -5.67 -12.89
CA LEU A 394 40.02 -6.33 -13.87
C LEU A 394 40.30 -7.77 -13.44
N MET A 395 40.05 -8.65 -14.40
CA MET A 395 40.61 -10.00 -14.59
C MET A 395 40.98 -10.86 -13.37
N ASN A 396 40.39 -12.07 -13.33
CA ASN A 396 40.74 -13.23 -12.50
C ASN A 396 40.12 -13.34 -11.11
N SER A 397 39.12 -12.50 -10.74
CA SER A 397 38.33 -12.71 -9.54
C SER A 397 36.82 -12.64 -9.84
N LEU A 398 36.00 -13.31 -9.00
CA LEU A 398 34.57 -13.14 -9.05
C LEU A 398 34.20 -11.67 -8.77
N PRO A 399 33.18 -11.11 -9.49
CA PRO A 399 32.78 -9.73 -9.22
C PRO A 399 32.19 -9.59 -7.84
N ALA A 400 32.45 -8.46 -7.18
CA ALA A 400 31.75 -8.10 -5.95
C ALA A 400 30.28 -7.74 -6.23
N ASP A 401 29.39 -7.89 -5.24
CA ASP A 401 27.97 -7.57 -5.36
C ASP A 401 27.74 -6.14 -5.89
N SER A 402 28.51 -5.17 -5.43
CA SER A 402 28.44 -3.79 -5.90
C SER A 402 28.72 -3.65 -7.41
N GLN A 403 29.63 -4.45 -7.95
CA GLN A 403 29.95 -4.45 -9.38
C GLN A 403 28.82 -5.07 -10.22
N VAL A 404 28.21 -6.16 -9.73
CA VAL A 404 27.04 -6.78 -10.35
C VAL A 404 25.87 -5.79 -10.38
N ILE A 405 25.57 -5.16 -9.23
CA ILE A 405 24.52 -4.14 -9.13
C ILE A 405 24.82 -2.96 -10.07
N GLY A 406 26.06 -2.49 -10.12
CA GLY A 406 26.49 -1.43 -11.02
C GLY A 406 26.31 -1.80 -12.48
N ALA A 407 26.63 -3.03 -12.88
CA ALA A 407 26.42 -3.55 -14.25
C ALA A 407 24.95 -3.57 -14.61
N VAL A 408 24.08 -4.09 -13.72
CA VAL A 408 22.63 -4.09 -13.90
C VAL A 408 22.11 -2.67 -14.07
N ASN A 409 22.50 -1.75 -13.17
CA ASN A 409 22.04 -0.36 -13.20
C ASN A 409 22.42 0.38 -14.49
N ARG A 410 23.58 0.08 -15.07
CA ARG A 410 24.01 0.63 -16.37
C ARG A 410 23.31 -0.01 -17.59
N SER A 411 22.74 -1.19 -17.41
CA SER A 411 22.12 -1.97 -18.50
C SER A 411 20.61 -1.72 -18.63
N VAL A 412 19.96 -1.09 -17.63
CA VAL A 412 18.54 -0.78 -17.65
C VAL A 412 18.32 0.70 -17.97
N PRO A 413 17.28 1.05 -18.76
CA PRO A 413 16.92 2.44 -19.00
C PRO A 413 16.47 3.11 -17.72
N GLU A 414 16.62 4.44 -17.66
CA GLU A 414 16.16 5.27 -16.55
C GLU A 414 14.64 5.39 -16.45
#